data_40040eec49b00de85f34f3b9238d6daf
#
_entry.id   40040eec49b00de85f34f3b9238d6daf
#
_cell.length_a   1.000
_cell.length_b   1.000
_cell.length_c   1.000
_cell.angle_alpha   90.00
_cell.angle_beta   90.00
_cell.angle_gamma   90.00
#
_symmetry.space_group_name_H-M   'P 1'
#
loop_
_entity.id
_entity.type
_entity.pdbx_description
1 polymer ?
#
loop_
_entity_poly.entity_id
_entity_poly.type
_entity_poly.pdbx_seq_one_letter_code
_entity_poly.pdbx_strand_id
1 'polypeptide(L)'
;MLFRSVAEEVFKVTGRNPMIDIALELERIALADDYFIAHKLYPNVDFYSGIIYQAMGFPVEMFPVLFAIGRMPGWLAQWEEGISDSEQKISRPRQIYVGDGLRHL
;
A
#
# COMPACT_ATOMS: atom_id res chain seq x y z
N MET A 1 -8.20 4.96 2.46
CA MET A 1 -9.27 5.47 1.58
C MET A 1 -9.00 5.19 0.09
N LEU A 2 -7.86 5.58 -0.45
CA LEU A 2 -7.54 5.43 -1.89
C LEU A 2 -7.67 3.99 -2.41
N PHE A 3 -7.12 3.00 -1.72
CA PHE A 3 -7.16 1.60 -2.16
C PHE A 3 -8.56 0.99 -2.16
N ARG A 4 -9.42 1.41 -1.25
CA ARG A 4 -10.82 0.96 -1.25
C ARG A 4 -11.57 1.50 -2.48
N SER A 5 -11.37 2.76 -2.86
CA SER A 5 -11.99 3.32 -4.08
C SER A 5 -11.46 2.66 -5.34
N VAL A 6 -10.15 2.37 -5.42
CA VAL A 6 -9.56 1.62 -6.54
C VAL A 6 -10.14 0.21 -6.63
N ALA A 7 -10.31 -0.48 -5.51
CA ALA A 7 -10.94 -1.80 -5.49
C ALA A 7 -12.37 -1.76 -6.04
N GLU A 8 -13.16 -0.77 -5.65
CA GLU A 8 -14.53 -0.58 -6.16
C GLU A 8 -14.55 -0.32 -7.67
N GLU A 9 -13.59 0.44 -8.21
CA GLU A 9 -13.47 0.67 -9.67
C GLU A 9 -13.09 -0.61 -10.40
N VAL A 10 -12.13 -1.36 -9.92
CA VAL A 10 -11.73 -2.65 -10.51
C VAL A 10 -12.93 -3.61 -10.53
N PHE A 11 -13.67 -3.73 -9.43
CA PHE A 11 -14.81 -4.64 -9.34
C PHE A 11 -15.99 -4.25 -10.26
N LYS A 12 -16.09 -3.00 -10.68
CA LYS A 12 -17.07 -2.61 -11.72
C LYS A 12 -16.78 -3.26 -13.07
N VAL A 13 -15.51 -3.54 -13.35
CA VAL A 13 -15.04 -4.11 -14.61
C VAL A 13 -14.91 -5.63 -14.54
N THR A 14 -14.31 -6.14 -13.47
CA THR A 14 -13.98 -7.58 -13.32
C THR A 14 -15.07 -8.41 -12.66
N GLY A 15 -16.06 -7.74 -12.04
CA GLY A 15 -17.02 -8.38 -11.15
C GLY A 15 -16.51 -8.41 -9.69
N ARG A 16 -17.45 -8.51 -8.76
CA ARG A 16 -17.15 -8.49 -7.34
C ARG A 16 -16.50 -9.79 -6.89
N ASN A 17 -15.30 -9.70 -6.33
CA ASN A 17 -14.64 -10.86 -5.72
C ASN A 17 -15.26 -11.13 -4.33
N PRO A 18 -15.73 -12.35 -4.03
CA PRO A 18 -16.31 -12.69 -2.72
C PRO A 18 -15.38 -12.42 -1.53
N MET A 19 -14.06 -12.48 -1.75
CA MET A 19 -13.08 -12.20 -0.69
C MET A 19 -13.16 -10.77 -0.17
N ILE A 20 -13.67 -9.81 -0.97
CA ILE A 20 -13.79 -8.42 -0.52
C ILE A 20 -14.80 -8.27 0.61
N ASP A 21 -15.87 -9.05 0.60
CA ASP A 21 -16.88 -8.99 1.66
C ASP A 21 -16.32 -9.48 2.99
N ILE A 22 -15.50 -10.52 2.95
CA ILE A 22 -14.78 -11.04 4.12
C ILE A 22 -13.77 -9.98 4.61
N ALA A 23 -13.02 -9.37 3.70
CA ALA A 23 -12.05 -8.34 4.06
C ALA A 23 -12.70 -7.11 4.70
N LEU A 24 -13.81 -6.62 4.14
CA LEU A 24 -14.55 -5.49 4.69
C LEU A 24 -15.11 -5.78 6.09
N GLU A 25 -15.62 -6.99 6.32
CA GLU A 25 -16.11 -7.38 7.64
C GLU A 25 -14.96 -7.54 8.65
N LEU A 26 -13.83 -8.11 8.22
CA LEU A 26 -12.63 -8.21 9.04
C LEU A 26 -12.10 -6.81 9.42
N GLU A 27 -12.04 -5.89 8.45
CA GLU A 27 -11.67 -4.50 8.72
C GLU A 27 -12.61 -3.86 9.75
N ARG A 28 -13.92 -4.02 9.57
CA ARG A 28 -14.92 -3.47 10.49
C ARG A 28 -14.75 -3.99 11.92
N ILE A 29 -14.50 -5.28 12.07
CA ILE A 29 -14.27 -5.90 13.38
C ILE A 29 -12.97 -5.39 13.99
N ALA A 30 -11.87 -5.41 13.23
CA ALA A 30 -10.57 -4.98 13.71
C ALA A 30 -10.53 -3.50 14.13
N LEU A 31 -11.21 -2.62 13.40
CA LEU A 31 -11.31 -1.20 13.74
C LEU A 31 -12.16 -0.92 15.00
N ALA A 32 -12.98 -1.87 15.42
CA ALA A 32 -13.81 -1.78 16.63
C ALA A 32 -13.22 -2.54 17.82
N ASP A 33 -12.17 -3.31 17.63
CA ASP A 33 -11.56 -4.15 18.65
C ASP A 33 -10.52 -3.38 19.47
N ASP A 34 -10.63 -3.42 20.78
CA ASP A 34 -9.77 -2.68 21.70
C ASP A 34 -8.29 -3.07 21.60
N TYR A 35 -7.98 -4.32 21.29
CA TYR A 35 -6.60 -4.78 21.12
C TYR A 35 -5.95 -4.12 19.90
N PHE A 36 -6.64 -4.12 18.76
CA PHE A 36 -6.14 -3.51 17.52
C PHE A 36 -5.99 -1.99 17.67
N ILE A 37 -6.94 -1.34 18.33
CA ILE A 37 -6.89 0.11 18.60
C ILE A 37 -5.72 0.45 19.52
N ALA A 38 -5.55 -0.27 20.63
CA ALA A 38 -4.47 -0.03 21.60
C ALA A 38 -3.09 -0.21 20.98
N HIS A 39 -2.94 -1.17 20.05
CA HIS A 39 -1.68 -1.46 19.36
C HIS A 39 -1.50 -0.69 18.05
N LYS A 40 -2.46 0.19 17.69
CA LYS A 40 -2.47 0.98 16.45
C LYS A 40 -2.33 0.12 15.18
N LEU A 41 -2.99 -1.03 15.17
CA LEU A 41 -3.00 -1.97 14.06
C LEU A 41 -4.16 -1.64 13.10
N TYR A 42 -3.81 -1.14 11.94
CA TYR A 42 -4.76 -0.72 10.91
C TYR A 42 -4.48 -1.43 9.58
N PRO A 43 -5.50 -1.65 8.73
CA PRO A 43 -5.28 -2.17 7.39
C PRO A 43 -4.29 -1.31 6.60
N ASN A 44 -3.30 -1.95 6.01
CA ASN A 44 -2.32 -1.31 5.14
C ASN A 44 -2.62 -1.54 3.65
N VAL A 45 -1.71 -1.10 2.79
CA VAL A 45 -1.85 -1.28 1.33
C VAL A 45 -1.98 -2.76 0.94
N ASP A 46 -1.26 -3.66 1.61
CA ASP A 46 -1.22 -5.08 1.28
C ASP A 46 -2.55 -5.79 1.55
N PHE A 47 -3.33 -5.27 2.49
CA PHE A 47 -4.64 -5.82 2.83
C PHE A 47 -5.62 -5.82 1.65
N TYR A 48 -5.60 -4.77 0.83
CA TYR A 48 -6.49 -4.63 -0.32
C TYR A 48 -5.84 -5.00 -1.65
N SER A 49 -4.53 -4.77 -1.81
CA SER A 49 -3.85 -4.96 -3.09
C SER A 49 -3.90 -6.41 -3.58
N GLY A 50 -3.77 -7.38 -2.68
CA GLY A 50 -3.88 -8.79 -3.02
C GLY A 50 -5.24 -9.15 -3.63
N ILE A 51 -6.33 -8.64 -3.05
CA ILE A 51 -7.70 -8.88 -3.53
C ILE A 51 -7.92 -8.22 -4.89
N ILE A 52 -7.36 -7.02 -5.09
CA ILE A 52 -7.40 -6.30 -6.37
C ILE A 52 -6.67 -7.10 -7.45
N TYR A 53 -5.43 -7.54 -7.18
CA TYR A 53 -4.65 -8.32 -8.15
C TYR A 53 -5.33 -9.64 -8.51
N GLN A 54 -5.91 -10.32 -7.53
CA GLN A 54 -6.67 -11.54 -7.78
C GLN A 54 -7.91 -11.27 -8.66
N ALA A 55 -8.64 -10.20 -8.41
CA ALA A 55 -9.77 -9.79 -9.24
C ALA A 55 -9.36 -9.46 -10.69
N MET A 56 -8.16 -8.93 -10.87
CA MET A 56 -7.57 -8.68 -12.20
C MET A 56 -7.03 -9.94 -12.88
N GLY A 57 -7.10 -11.11 -12.22
CA GLY A 57 -6.67 -12.40 -12.79
C GLY A 57 -5.18 -12.72 -12.62
N PHE A 58 -4.45 -11.97 -11.79
CA PHE A 58 -3.05 -12.31 -11.52
C PHE A 58 -2.94 -13.45 -10.50
N PRO A 59 -2.05 -14.42 -10.74
CA PRO A 59 -1.76 -15.46 -9.76
C PRO A 59 -1.05 -14.89 -8.52
N VAL A 60 -1.28 -15.50 -7.37
CA VAL A 60 -0.79 -15.02 -6.06
C VAL A 60 0.74 -14.88 -6.05
N GLU A 61 1.44 -15.77 -6.73
CA GLU A 61 2.90 -15.79 -6.85
C GLU A 61 3.46 -14.54 -7.54
N MET A 62 2.64 -13.84 -8.33
CA MET A 62 3.04 -12.60 -9.00
C MET A 62 2.84 -11.33 -8.16
N PHE A 63 2.17 -11.39 -7.03
CA PHE A 63 1.86 -10.20 -6.23
C PHE A 63 3.11 -9.41 -5.81
N PRO A 64 4.21 -10.03 -5.34
CA PRO A 64 5.44 -9.30 -5.04
C PRO A 64 6.05 -8.61 -6.27
N VAL A 65 5.95 -9.25 -7.44
CA VAL A 65 6.45 -8.68 -8.70
C VAL A 65 5.65 -7.45 -9.12
N LEU A 66 4.33 -7.53 -9.06
CA LEU A 66 3.43 -6.40 -9.36
C LEU A 66 3.69 -5.22 -8.40
N PHE A 67 3.88 -5.52 -7.13
CA PHE A 67 4.24 -4.52 -6.13
C PHE A 67 5.60 -3.86 -6.45
N ALA A 68 6.60 -4.65 -6.84
CA ALA A 68 7.91 -4.14 -7.23
C ALA A 68 7.84 -3.24 -8.47
N ILE A 69 7.03 -3.61 -9.48
CA ILE A 69 6.81 -2.78 -10.67
C ILE A 69 6.23 -1.42 -10.27
N GLY A 70 5.20 -1.40 -9.43
CA GLY A 70 4.60 -0.16 -8.93
C GLY A 70 5.53 0.68 -8.06
N ARG A 71 6.50 0.04 -7.40
CA ARG A 71 7.49 0.71 -6.55
C ARG A 71 8.69 1.25 -7.31
N MET A 72 8.94 0.77 -8.52
CA MET A 72 10.11 1.13 -9.32
C MET A 72 10.34 2.65 -9.49
N PRO A 73 9.30 3.47 -9.80
CA PRO A 73 9.49 4.92 -9.88
C PRO A 73 9.99 5.54 -8.57
N GLY A 74 9.48 5.05 -7.44
CA GLY A 74 9.93 5.51 -6.11
C GLY A 74 11.37 5.12 -5.81
N TRP A 75 11.79 3.91 -6.19
CA TRP A 75 13.20 3.49 -6.05
C TRP A 75 14.15 4.30 -6.93
N LEU A 76 13.73 4.59 -8.17
CA LEU A 76 14.52 5.43 -9.07
C LEU A 76 14.67 6.85 -8.52
N ALA A 77 13.59 7.44 -8.01
CA ALA A 77 13.63 8.77 -7.38
C ALA A 77 14.57 8.79 -6.16
N GLN A 78 14.49 7.79 -5.28
CA GLN A 78 15.37 7.65 -4.12
C GLN A 78 16.83 7.45 -4.53
N TRP A 79 17.07 6.67 -5.58
CA TRP A 79 18.40 6.46 -6.10
C TRP A 79 18.98 7.76 -6.69
N GLU A 80 18.21 8.51 -7.47
CA GLU A 80 18.62 9.77 -8.06
C GLU A 80 18.94 10.83 -6.98
N GLU A 81 18.06 10.96 -5.98
CA GLU A 81 18.34 11.82 -4.83
C GLU A 81 19.63 11.39 -4.11
N GLY A 82 19.77 10.08 -3.90
CA GLY A 82 20.92 9.52 -3.21
C GLY A 82 22.25 9.80 -3.90
N ILE A 83 22.36 9.59 -5.20
CA ILE A 83 23.62 9.85 -5.93
C ILE A 83 23.96 11.34 -6.03
N SER A 84 22.95 12.19 -5.87
CA SER A 84 23.10 13.65 -5.89
C SER A 84 23.46 14.24 -4.51
N ASP A 85 23.32 13.46 -3.45
CA ASP A 85 23.62 13.86 -2.07
C ASP A 85 25.05 13.49 -1.69
N SER A 86 25.91 14.49 -1.52
CA SER A 86 27.32 14.31 -1.12
C SER A 86 27.50 13.75 0.29
N GLU A 87 26.47 13.80 1.12
CA GLU A 87 26.48 13.30 2.50
C GLU A 87 25.85 11.90 2.63
N GLN A 88 25.39 11.31 1.55
CA GLN A 88 24.76 10.00 1.59
C GLN A 88 25.72 8.94 2.12
N LYS A 89 25.25 8.20 3.11
CA LYS A 89 25.95 7.06 3.71
C LYS A 89 25.02 5.88 3.84
N ILE A 90 25.55 4.66 3.69
CA ILE A 90 24.82 3.45 4.07
C ILE A 90 24.66 3.47 5.59
N SER A 91 23.52 3.90 6.06
CA SER A 91 23.20 4.01 7.48
C SER A 91 21.76 3.57 7.75
N ARG A 92 21.48 3.22 8.99
CA ARG A 92 20.09 3.03 9.43
C ARG A 92 19.53 4.39 9.82
N PRO A 93 18.69 5.02 8.98
CA PRO A 93 18.27 6.39 9.21
C PRO A 93 17.35 6.50 10.43
N ARG A 94 17.56 7.56 11.21
CA ARG A 94 16.61 8.10 12.16
C ARG A 94 16.21 9.46 11.65
N GLN A 95 15.21 9.49 10.78
CA GLN A 95 14.86 10.68 10.01
C GLN A 95 13.86 11.55 10.74
N ILE A 96 14.10 12.86 10.66
CA ILE A 96 13.08 13.88 10.92
C ILE A 96 12.74 14.49 9.55
N TYR A 97 11.47 14.44 9.17
CA TYR A 97 11.03 15.04 7.92
C TYR A 97 11.14 16.56 8.00
N VAL A 98 11.93 17.14 7.11
CA VAL A 98 12.14 18.60 6.98
C VAL A 98 11.68 19.14 5.62
N GLY A 99 11.03 18.31 4.83
CA GLY A 99 10.51 18.69 3.50
C GLY A 99 9.23 19.51 3.57
N ASP A 100 8.65 19.75 2.38
CA ASP A 100 7.40 20.50 2.25
C ASP A 100 6.23 19.80 2.94
N GLY A 101 5.26 20.57 3.38
CA GLY A 101 4.01 20.07 3.92
C GLY A 101 3.15 19.36 2.86
N LEU A 102 1.87 19.15 3.18
CA LEU A 102 0.92 18.49 2.28
C LEU A 102 0.88 19.22 0.92
N ARG A 103 1.14 18.49 -0.15
CA ARG A 103 1.02 18.97 -1.53
C ARG A 103 -0.21 18.34 -2.19
N HIS A 104 -0.90 19.11 -3.02
CA HIS A 104 -1.92 18.63 -3.93
C HIS A 104 -1.29 18.40 -5.30
N LEU A 105 -1.61 17.26 -5.91
CA LEU A 105 -1.24 16.96 -7.30
C LEU A 105 -2.17 17.67 -8.25
#